data_b0cc6b5d787c401087cef7a871b7bd6d
#
_entry.id   b0cc6b5d787c401087cef7a871b7bd6d
#
_cell.length_a   1.000
_cell.length_b   1.000
_cell.length_c   1.000
_cell.angle_alpha   90.00
_cell.angle_beta   90.00
_cell.angle_gamma   90.00
#
_symmetry.space_group_name_H-M   'P 1'
#
loop_
_entity.id
_entity.type
_entity.pdbx_description
1 polymer ?
#
loop_
_entity_poly.entity_id
_entity_poly.type
_entity_poly.pdbx_seq_one_letter_code
_entity_poly.pdbx_strand_id
1 'polypeptide(L)'
;MRILKRRIVIYLAVASVFMTTAHGQESNSTRGRRVSNGPAAEATIAVNEQFLNSFLTAIFDNLKEPAMPLTMGGASSSAQCPSEIRLKREVEGVRTAVHFENGRITGPLAFAGAYSSSLMGCIEFSGWAESEVNLEFDQTRRALVARFRLREIHLNNTPAVLNGPLLNMVQTAIDRRYNPVDLFTLEQLSTRVNIQPAGGALQLRATQVRPEITPGGLTLHITYEFVKG
;
A
#
# COMPACT_ATOMS: atom_id res chain seq x y z
N MET A 1 11.57 -26.87 -13.87
CA MET A 1 10.82 -26.72 -12.61
C MET A 1 10.23 -25.33 -12.62
N ARG A 2 8.91 -25.19 -12.91
CA ARG A 2 8.23 -23.92 -13.17
C ARG A 2 7.76 -23.32 -11.84
N ILE A 3 8.37 -22.20 -11.44
CA ILE A 3 7.97 -21.44 -10.25
C ILE A 3 6.70 -20.66 -10.59
N LEU A 4 5.60 -21.13 -10.03
CA LEU A 4 4.27 -20.54 -10.18
C LEU A 4 4.23 -19.23 -9.39
N LYS A 5 4.30 -18.09 -10.08
CA LYS A 5 4.08 -16.76 -9.49
C LYS A 5 2.62 -16.66 -9.03
N ARG A 6 2.34 -16.95 -7.76
CA ARG A 6 1.05 -16.65 -7.15
C ARG A 6 0.93 -15.13 -6.98
N ARG A 7 0.23 -14.49 -7.90
CA ARG A 7 -0.29 -13.14 -7.73
C ARG A 7 -1.44 -13.22 -6.72
N ILE A 8 -1.26 -12.61 -5.56
CA ILE A 8 -2.35 -12.39 -4.61
C ILE A 8 -3.20 -11.28 -5.21
N VAL A 9 -4.31 -11.65 -5.83
CA VAL A 9 -5.32 -10.71 -6.31
C VAL A 9 -6.27 -10.46 -5.14
N ILE A 10 -6.15 -9.29 -4.53
CA ILE A 10 -7.09 -8.83 -3.49
C ILE A 10 -8.31 -8.29 -4.22
N TYR A 11 -9.40 -9.07 -4.27
CA TYR A 11 -10.69 -8.58 -4.74
C TYR A 11 -11.38 -7.82 -3.60
N LEU A 12 -11.38 -6.49 -3.69
CA LEU A 12 -12.25 -5.63 -2.88
C LEU A 12 -13.61 -5.54 -3.57
N ALA A 13 -14.62 -6.20 -3.02
CA ALA A 13 -15.99 -5.99 -3.42
C ALA A 13 -16.47 -4.64 -2.85
N VAL A 14 -16.46 -3.58 -3.68
CA VAL A 14 -17.01 -2.29 -3.34
C VAL A 14 -18.50 -2.29 -3.67
N ALA A 15 -19.33 -2.40 -2.64
CA ALA A 15 -20.77 -2.14 -2.75
C ALA A 15 -20.99 -0.62 -2.84
N SER A 16 -21.55 -0.17 -3.96
CA SER A 16 -21.76 1.22 -4.31
C SER A 16 -22.97 1.80 -3.56
N VAL A 17 -22.74 2.81 -2.73
CA VAL A 17 -23.80 3.73 -2.31
C VAL A 17 -23.56 5.05 -3.04
N PHE A 18 -24.40 5.36 -4.01
CA PHE A 18 -24.39 6.63 -4.73
C PHE A 18 -25.19 7.69 -3.93
N MET A 19 -24.53 8.74 -3.47
CA MET A 19 -25.18 10.02 -3.21
C MET A 19 -24.47 11.10 -4.02
N THR A 20 -25.17 11.60 -5.00
CA THR A 20 -24.73 12.69 -5.89
C THR A 20 -25.10 14.05 -5.28
N THR A 21 -24.12 14.93 -5.07
CA THR A 21 -24.33 16.38 -5.06
C THR A 21 -23.48 16.98 -6.17
N ALA A 22 -24.14 17.40 -7.23
CA ALA A 22 -23.53 18.12 -8.33
C ALA A 22 -23.38 19.61 -7.95
N HIS A 23 -22.13 20.09 -7.85
CA HIS A 23 -21.83 21.52 -7.89
C HIS A 23 -20.94 21.79 -9.09
N GLY A 24 -21.53 22.43 -10.10
CA GLY A 24 -20.79 22.92 -11.26
C GLY A 24 -19.93 24.13 -10.88
N GLN A 25 -18.66 24.09 -11.19
CA GLN A 25 -17.80 25.27 -11.19
C GLN A 25 -16.97 25.26 -12.48
N GLU A 26 -17.31 26.21 -13.36
CA GLU A 26 -16.51 26.54 -14.54
C GLU A 26 -15.21 27.19 -14.10
N SER A 27 -14.07 26.65 -14.50
CA SER A 27 -12.80 27.38 -14.53
C SER A 27 -12.10 27.19 -15.86
N ASN A 28 -12.04 28.28 -16.64
CA ASN A 28 -11.22 28.43 -17.83
C ASN A 28 -9.74 28.30 -17.51
N SER A 29 -9.08 27.31 -18.06
CA SER A 29 -7.62 27.29 -18.19
C SER A 29 -7.20 26.64 -19.50
N THR A 30 -6.82 27.51 -20.42
CA THR A 30 -6.28 27.18 -21.75
C THR A 30 -4.84 26.70 -21.65
N ARG A 31 -4.59 25.40 -21.88
CA ARG A 31 -3.28 24.92 -22.37
C ARG A 31 -3.42 23.53 -22.99
N GLY A 32 -2.98 23.42 -24.23
CA GLY A 32 -2.99 22.29 -25.14
C GLY A 32 -2.97 20.88 -24.54
N ARG A 33 -4.14 20.31 -24.38
CA ARG A 33 -4.35 18.91 -24.02
C ARG A 33 -5.07 18.26 -25.19
N ARG A 34 -4.61 17.13 -25.66
CA ARG A 34 -5.39 16.30 -26.58
C ARG A 34 -6.78 16.12 -25.97
N VAL A 35 -7.77 16.70 -26.62
CA VAL A 35 -9.15 16.65 -26.20
C VAL A 35 -9.60 15.21 -26.33
N SER A 36 -9.80 14.52 -25.21
CA SER A 36 -10.63 13.32 -25.19
C SER A 36 -12.05 13.79 -25.50
N ASN A 37 -12.68 13.26 -26.53
CA ASN A 37 -14.00 13.70 -27.01
C ASN A 37 -15.18 13.22 -26.12
N GLY A 38 -14.93 12.85 -24.88
CA GLY A 38 -15.93 12.42 -23.94
C GLY A 38 -16.04 13.35 -22.72
N PRO A 39 -17.20 13.47 -22.09
CA PRO A 39 -17.34 14.19 -20.84
C PRO A 39 -16.45 13.57 -19.76
N ALA A 40 -15.68 14.40 -19.06
CA ALA A 40 -14.87 13.99 -17.92
C ALA A 40 -15.62 14.24 -16.61
N ALA A 41 -15.49 13.33 -15.65
CA ALA A 41 -16.08 13.44 -14.33
C ALA A 41 -15.09 13.01 -13.27
N GLU A 42 -15.25 13.51 -12.05
CA GLU A 42 -14.47 13.08 -10.90
C GLU A 42 -15.39 12.30 -9.94
N ALA A 43 -14.88 11.17 -9.46
CA ALA A 43 -15.46 10.45 -8.35
C ALA A 43 -14.46 10.41 -7.19
N THR A 44 -14.95 10.40 -5.96
CA THR A 44 -14.11 10.35 -4.76
C THR A 44 -14.41 9.11 -3.94
N ILE A 45 -13.33 8.50 -3.39
CA ILE A 45 -13.42 7.42 -2.42
C ILE A 45 -12.74 7.89 -1.15
N ALA A 46 -13.49 7.96 -0.04
CA ALA A 46 -12.95 8.30 1.26
C ALA A 46 -12.73 7.04 2.09
N VAL A 47 -11.54 6.93 2.68
CA VAL A 47 -11.13 5.79 3.52
C VAL A 47 -10.64 6.36 4.84
N ASN A 48 -11.27 6.00 5.94
CA ASN A 48 -10.85 6.44 7.26
C ASN A 48 -9.81 5.49 7.90
N GLU A 49 -9.16 5.98 8.93
CA GLU A 49 -8.16 5.23 9.69
C GLU A 49 -8.71 3.93 10.28
N GLN A 50 -9.93 3.97 10.81
CA GLN A 50 -10.58 2.80 11.38
C GLN A 50 -10.76 1.68 10.37
N PHE A 51 -11.13 2.00 9.12
CA PHE A 51 -11.25 1.01 8.05
C PHE A 51 -9.92 0.32 7.79
N LEU A 52 -8.82 1.09 7.66
CA LEU A 52 -7.49 0.51 7.40
C LEU A 52 -7.01 -0.35 8.56
N ASN A 53 -7.21 0.09 9.79
CA ASN A 53 -6.83 -0.68 10.98
C ASN A 53 -7.67 -1.95 11.14
N SER A 54 -8.96 -1.92 10.77
CA SER A 54 -9.80 -3.12 10.71
C SER A 54 -9.34 -4.09 9.61
N PHE A 55 -8.93 -3.55 8.47
CA PHE A 55 -8.38 -4.35 7.37
C PHE A 55 -7.06 -5.02 7.74
N LEU A 56 -6.13 -4.29 8.39
CA LEU A 56 -4.90 -4.88 8.95
C LEU A 56 -5.20 -5.99 9.96
N THR A 57 -6.16 -5.76 10.85
CA THR A 57 -6.63 -6.77 11.80
C THR A 57 -7.10 -8.03 11.07
N ALA A 58 -7.92 -7.87 10.03
CA ALA A 58 -8.41 -9.00 9.25
C ALA A 58 -7.29 -9.76 8.52
N ILE A 59 -6.24 -9.06 8.05
CA ILE A 59 -5.05 -9.69 7.47
C ILE A 59 -4.38 -10.61 8.51
N PHE A 60 -4.11 -10.09 9.71
CA PHE A 60 -3.43 -10.85 10.75
C PHE A 60 -4.28 -12.00 11.31
N ASP A 61 -5.61 -11.86 11.30
CA ASP A 61 -6.52 -12.89 11.81
C ASP A 61 -6.75 -14.03 10.80
N ASN A 62 -6.71 -13.74 9.50
CA ASN A 62 -7.14 -14.69 8.47
C ASN A 62 -6.02 -15.15 7.53
N LEU A 63 -4.89 -14.46 7.50
CA LEU A 63 -3.78 -14.79 6.62
C LEU A 63 -2.53 -15.18 7.44
N LYS A 64 -1.59 -15.83 6.75
CA LYS A 64 -0.27 -16.07 7.34
C LYS A 64 0.46 -14.74 7.53
N GLU A 65 1.20 -14.63 8.62
CA GLU A 65 2.06 -13.47 8.89
C GLU A 65 2.94 -13.15 7.66
N PRO A 66 2.92 -11.90 7.18
CA PRO A 66 3.79 -11.50 6.08
C PRO A 66 5.26 -11.69 6.47
N ALA A 67 5.99 -12.47 5.69
CA ALA A 67 7.40 -12.74 5.93
C ALA A 67 8.27 -12.24 4.77
N MET A 68 9.42 -11.68 5.11
CA MET A 68 10.40 -11.16 4.18
C MET A 68 11.77 -11.73 4.46
N PRO A 69 12.49 -12.29 3.47
CA PRO A 69 13.86 -12.75 3.67
C PRO A 69 14.79 -11.55 3.91
N LEU A 70 15.67 -11.68 4.88
CA LEU A 70 16.76 -10.76 5.13
C LEU A 70 18.00 -11.27 4.37
N THR A 71 18.29 -10.63 3.24
CA THR A 71 19.48 -10.96 2.44
C THR A 71 20.56 -9.93 2.68
N MET A 72 21.58 -10.26 3.47
CA MET A 72 22.88 -9.59 3.43
C MET A 72 23.92 -10.54 2.82
N GLY A 73 24.87 -9.99 2.08
CA GLY A 73 25.83 -10.75 1.30
C GLY A 73 26.47 -11.90 2.08
N GLY A 74 26.21 -13.12 1.61
CA GLY A 74 26.82 -14.34 2.14
C GLY A 74 26.09 -15.02 3.31
N ALA A 75 24.99 -14.48 3.83
CA ALA A 75 24.21 -15.15 4.87
C ALA A 75 23.41 -16.31 4.23
N SER A 76 23.78 -17.53 4.53
CA SER A 76 23.00 -18.72 4.16
C SER A 76 21.87 -18.90 5.17
N SER A 77 20.62 -18.84 4.72
CA SER A 77 19.50 -19.27 5.54
C SER A 77 19.62 -20.77 5.80
N SER A 78 19.60 -21.16 7.07
CA SER A 78 19.51 -22.56 7.48
C SER A 78 18.15 -22.84 8.10
N ALA A 79 17.79 -24.11 8.24
CA ALA A 79 16.54 -24.49 8.91
C ALA A 79 16.50 -24.00 10.38
N GLN A 80 17.68 -23.84 11.00
CA GLN A 80 17.82 -23.34 12.38
C GLN A 80 17.84 -21.81 12.46
N CYS A 81 18.15 -21.09 11.34
CA CYS A 81 18.17 -19.63 11.30
C CYS A 81 17.67 -19.15 9.93
N PRO A 82 16.35 -18.89 9.80
CA PRO A 82 15.72 -18.64 8.50
C PRO A 82 16.11 -17.31 7.84
N SER A 83 16.87 -16.44 8.51
CA SER A 83 17.24 -15.10 8.02
C SER A 83 16.03 -14.38 7.39
N GLU A 84 14.99 -14.21 8.17
CA GLU A 84 13.74 -13.55 7.75
C GLU A 84 13.21 -12.63 8.83
N ILE A 85 12.41 -11.64 8.41
CA ILE A 85 11.58 -10.82 9.27
C ILE A 85 10.11 -11.13 9.00
N ARG A 86 9.32 -11.24 10.05
CA ARG A 86 7.86 -11.44 10.01
C ARG A 86 7.17 -10.25 10.63
N LEU A 87 6.20 -9.69 9.92
CA LEU A 87 5.33 -8.69 10.48
C LEU A 87 4.41 -9.33 11.52
N LYS A 88 4.29 -8.68 12.66
CA LYS A 88 3.46 -9.10 13.77
C LYS A 88 2.29 -8.16 13.94
N ARG A 89 1.18 -8.71 14.45
CA ARG A 89 0.05 -7.89 14.87
C ARG A 89 0.45 -6.95 16.01
N GLU A 90 1.24 -7.47 16.95
CA GLU A 90 1.65 -6.77 18.16
C GLU A 90 2.96 -7.35 18.68
N VAL A 91 3.83 -6.48 19.21
CA VAL A 91 5.03 -6.84 19.98
C VAL A 91 5.09 -5.90 21.17
N GLU A 92 5.16 -6.45 22.40
CA GLU A 92 5.26 -5.69 23.67
C GLU A 92 4.23 -4.57 23.83
N GLY A 93 2.99 -4.83 23.45
CA GLY A 93 1.90 -3.85 23.57
C GLY A 93 1.87 -2.81 22.44
N VAL A 94 2.86 -2.80 21.54
CA VAL A 94 2.85 -1.94 20.35
C VAL A 94 2.21 -2.69 19.20
N ARG A 95 1.08 -2.19 18.72
CA ARG A 95 0.29 -2.77 17.64
C ARG A 95 0.68 -2.20 16.30
N THR A 96 0.78 -3.06 15.29
CA THR A 96 0.83 -2.59 13.89
C THR A 96 -0.46 -1.85 13.56
N ALA A 97 -0.33 -0.56 13.22
CA ALA A 97 -1.45 0.34 12.96
C ALA A 97 -1.10 1.38 11.89
N VAL A 98 -2.13 2.04 11.37
CA VAL A 98 -2.04 3.16 10.43
C VAL A 98 -2.67 4.39 11.08
N HIS A 99 -2.01 5.53 10.97
CA HIS A 99 -2.47 6.84 11.42
C HIS A 99 -2.38 7.87 10.30
N PHE A 100 -3.36 8.78 10.25
CA PHE A 100 -3.36 9.90 9.32
C PHE A 100 -3.10 11.19 10.10
N GLU A 101 -1.87 11.68 10.04
CA GLU A 101 -1.45 12.86 10.77
C GLU A 101 -0.66 13.82 9.88
N ASN A 102 -0.95 15.12 9.99
CA ASN A 102 -0.18 16.18 9.31
C ASN A 102 0.00 15.97 7.79
N GLY A 103 -1.01 15.42 7.11
CA GLY A 103 -0.95 15.13 5.68
C GLY A 103 -0.06 13.94 5.33
N ARG A 104 0.23 13.07 6.29
CA ARG A 104 1.06 11.87 6.14
C ARG A 104 0.33 10.63 6.63
N ILE A 105 0.73 9.50 6.09
CA ILE A 105 0.34 8.19 6.59
C ILE A 105 1.52 7.66 7.37
N THR A 106 1.34 7.43 8.65
CA THR A 106 2.37 6.92 9.56
C THR A 106 1.83 5.76 10.37
N GLY A 107 2.68 5.09 11.11
CA GLY A 107 2.25 4.12 12.11
C GLY A 107 3.35 3.16 12.55
N PRO A 108 3.18 2.57 13.72
CA PRO A 108 4.07 1.54 14.21
C PRO A 108 3.90 0.25 13.42
N LEU A 109 5.01 -0.39 13.13
CA LEU A 109 5.09 -1.68 12.45
C LEU A 109 5.77 -2.67 13.37
N ALA A 110 5.02 -3.53 14.01
CA ALA A 110 5.54 -4.58 14.89
C ALA A 110 6.14 -5.73 14.08
N PHE A 111 7.26 -6.27 14.51
CA PHE A 111 7.93 -7.37 13.80
C PHE A 111 8.75 -8.25 14.74
N ALA A 112 9.05 -9.47 14.27
CA ALA A 112 10.05 -10.37 14.85
C ALA A 112 10.83 -11.03 13.72
N GLY A 113 12.06 -11.43 13.97
CA GLY A 113 12.88 -12.05 12.96
C GLY A 113 14.11 -12.76 13.51
N ALA A 114 14.84 -13.38 12.61
CA ALA A 114 16.13 -13.97 12.88
C ALA A 114 17.09 -13.63 11.74
N TYR A 115 18.36 -13.46 12.08
CA TYR A 115 19.41 -13.18 11.14
C TYR A 115 20.63 -14.06 11.42
N SER A 116 21.12 -14.74 10.40
CA SER A 116 22.33 -15.56 10.49
C SER A 116 23.58 -14.69 10.26
N SER A 117 24.38 -14.51 11.31
CA SER A 117 25.65 -13.81 11.26
C SER A 117 26.81 -14.82 11.26
N SER A 118 27.80 -14.62 10.39
CA SER A 118 29.01 -15.45 10.36
C SER A 118 29.86 -15.35 11.64
N LEU A 119 29.72 -14.24 12.39
CA LEU A 119 30.49 -13.97 13.60
C LEU A 119 29.75 -14.33 14.88
N MET A 120 28.45 -14.10 14.93
CA MET A 120 27.64 -14.21 16.14
C MET A 120 26.60 -15.34 16.07
N GLY A 121 26.60 -16.13 15.00
CA GLY A 121 25.59 -17.19 14.83
C GLY A 121 24.19 -16.63 14.50
N CYS A 122 23.16 -17.29 15.01
CA CYS A 122 21.77 -16.85 14.82
C CYS A 122 21.40 -15.77 15.83
N ILE A 123 21.02 -14.61 15.35
CA ILE A 123 20.53 -13.49 16.16
C ILE A 123 19.04 -13.41 15.97
N GLU A 124 18.28 -13.68 17.02
CA GLU A 124 16.83 -13.43 17.06
C GLU A 124 16.59 -12.01 17.57
N PHE A 125 15.61 -11.34 16.98
CA PHE A 125 15.22 -10.00 17.37
C PHE A 125 13.71 -9.82 17.24
N SER A 126 13.17 -8.94 18.05
CA SER A 126 11.79 -8.48 17.97
C SER A 126 11.72 -7.01 18.33
N GLY A 127 10.65 -6.35 17.91
CA GLY A 127 10.48 -4.95 18.20
C GLY A 127 9.45 -4.31 17.29
N TRP A 128 9.52 -3.00 17.17
CA TRP A 128 8.68 -2.23 16.27
C TRP A 128 9.48 -1.10 15.63
N ALA A 129 9.00 -0.62 14.50
CA ALA A 129 9.58 0.52 13.79
C ALA A 129 8.51 1.56 13.50
N GLU A 130 8.89 2.84 13.57
CA GLU A 130 8.06 3.90 13.00
C GLU A 130 8.15 3.84 11.49
N SER A 131 6.99 3.80 10.84
CA SER A 131 6.89 3.77 9.39
C SER A 131 6.15 4.99 8.85
N GLU A 132 6.52 5.39 7.65
CA GLU A 132 5.83 6.39 6.86
C GLU A 132 5.49 5.80 5.49
N VAL A 133 4.28 6.07 5.02
CA VAL A 133 3.82 5.62 3.71
C VAL A 133 3.53 6.83 2.83
N ASN A 134 4.23 6.92 1.71
CA ASN A 134 3.99 7.92 0.68
C ASN A 134 3.15 7.34 -0.44
N LEU A 135 2.05 8.01 -0.79
CA LEU A 135 1.20 7.65 -1.90
C LEU A 135 1.48 8.57 -3.09
N GLU A 136 1.69 7.99 -4.26
CA GLU A 136 1.87 8.75 -5.51
C GLU A 136 1.22 8.03 -6.69
N PHE A 137 0.79 8.78 -7.69
CA PHE A 137 0.35 8.21 -8.95
C PHE A 137 1.53 8.05 -9.91
N ASP A 138 1.92 6.80 -10.17
CA ASP A 138 2.97 6.46 -11.12
C ASP A 138 2.38 6.43 -12.54
N GLN A 139 2.78 7.41 -13.36
CA GLN A 139 2.33 7.55 -14.75
C GLN A 139 2.76 6.37 -15.63
N THR A 140 3.95 5.81 -15.37
CA THR A 140 4.51 4.71 -16.18
C THR A 140 3.77 3.40 -15.89
N ARG A 141 3.48 3.16 -14.63
CA ARG A 141 2.71 1.99 -14.19
C ARG A 141 1.21 2.16 -14.34
N ARG A 142 0.77 3.42 -14.52
CA ARG A 142 -0.65 3.81 -14.53
C ARG A 142 -1.37 3.30 -13.27
N ALA A 143 -0.72 3.47 -12.13
CA ALA A 143 -1.17 2.94 -10.84
C ALA A 143 -0.95 3.94 -9.72
N LEU A 144 -1.83 3.90 -8.72
CA LEU A 144 -1.55 4.48 -7.42
C LEU A 144 -0.60 3.53 -6.70
N VAL A 145 0.57 4.03 -6.32
CA VAL A 145 1.60 3.24 -5.64
C VAL A 145 1.85 3.76 -4.23
N ALA A 146 2.21 2.84 -3.34
CA ALA A 146 2.67 3.16 -1.99
C ALA A 146 4.15 2.86 -1.85
N ARG A 147 4.88 3.78 -1.21
CA ARG A 147 6.28 3.61 -0.81
C ARG A 147 6.40 3.64 0.69
N PHE A 148 6.97 2.60 1.26
CA PHE A 148 7.17 2.45 2.69
C PHE A 148 8.58 2.90 3.07
N ARG A 149 8.69 3.74 4.10
CA ARG A 149 9.95 4.17 4.68
C ARG A 149 9.90 3.97 6.19
N LEU A 150 10.91 3.27 6.72
CA LEU A 150 11.12 3.18 8.16
C LEU A 150 11.90 4.41 8.64
N ARG A 151 11.48 4.98 9.78
CA ARG A 151 12.09 6.17 10.37
C ARG A 151 13.00 5.81 11.53
N GLU A 152 12.49 5.01 12.44
CA GLU A 152 13.16 4.61 13.66
C GLU A 152 12.82 3.16 13.97
N ILE A 153 13.73 2.44 14.62
CA ILE A 153 13.53 1.06 15.04
C ILE A 153 13.79 0.93 16.53
N HIS A 154 12.89 0.27 17.22
CA HIS A 154 12.97 -0.05 18.64
C HIS A 154 13.05 -1.56 18.79
N LEU A 155 14.20 -2.05 19.23
CA LEU A 155 14.47 -3.48 19.38
C LEU A 155 14.46 -3.86 20.85
N ASN A 156 13.87 -5.01 21.13
CA ASN A 156 13.82 -5.59 22.45
C ASN A 156 15.00 -6.55 22.64
N ASN A 157 15.58 -6.53 23.82
CA ASN A 157 16.67 -7.43 24.22
C ASN A 157 17.89 -7.43 23.26
N THR A 158 18.07 -6.36 22.51
CA THR A 158 19.15 -6.20 21.53
C THR A 158 19.98 -4.96 21.87
N PRO A 159 21.32 -5.02 21.83
CA PRO A 159 22.16 -3.86 22.05
C PRO A 159 21.82 -2.72 21.08
N ALA A 160 21.66 -1.48 21.58
CA ALA A 160 21.28 -0.30 20.77
C ALA A 160 22.21 -0.06 19.56
N VAL A 161 23.45 -0.51 19.62
CA VAL A 161 24.41 -0.41 18.50
C VAL A 161 23.92 -1.17 17.25
N LEU A 162 23.04 -2.14 17.39
CA LEU A 162 22.48 -2.90 16.27
C LEU A 162 21.24 -2.24 15.62
N ASN A 163 20.65 -1.21 16.23
CA ASN A 163 19.45 -0.56 15.70
C ASN A 163 19.67 -0.01 14.28
N GLY A 164 20.75 0.72 14.05
CA GLY A 164 21.06 1.28 12.72
C GLY A 164 21.27 0.22 11.62
N PRO A 165 22.15 -0.76 11.83
CA PRO A 165 22.34 -1.87 10.89
C PRO A 165 21.05 -2.64 10.60
N LEU A 166 20.24 -2.96 11.62
CA LEU A 166 18.98 -3.68 11.45
C LEU A 166 17.92 -2.82 10.75
N LEU A 167 17.82 -1.53 11.06
CA LEU A 167 16.93 -0.61 10.33
C LEU A 167 17.23 -0.63 8.83
N ASN A 168 18.50 -0.48 8.46
CA ASN A 168 18.93 -0.49 7.05
C ASN A 168 18.64 -1.85 6.37
N MET A 169 18.81 -2.94 7.10
CA MET A 169 18.56 -4.29 6.59
C MET A 169 17.07 -4.51 6.35
N VAL A 170 16.22 -4.11 7.28
CA VAL A 170 14.76 -4.19 7.15
C VAL A 170 14.26 -3.29 6.03
N GLN A 171 14.74 -2.04 5.96
CA GLN A 171 14.39 -1.13 4.87
C GLN A 171 14.80 -1.71 3.51
N THR A 172 16.00 -2.28 3.39
CA THR A 172 16.46 -2.92 2.15
C THR A 172 15.58 -4.12 1.76
N ALA A 173 15.11 -4.90 2.73
CA ALA A 173 14.19 -6.02 2.47
C ALA A 173 12.83 -5.53 1.95
N ILE A 174 12.31 -4.43 2.53
CA ILE A 174 11.10 -3.76 2.07
C ILE A 174 11.28 -3.21 0.65
N ASP A 175 12.39 -2.50 0.39
CA ASP A 175 12.66 -1.86 -0.91
C ASP A 175 12.74 -2.87 -2.06
N ARG A 176 13.35 -4.01 -1.82
CA ARG A 176 13.49 -5.05 -2.84
C ARG A 176 12.18 -5.76 -3.18
N ARG A 177 11.22 -5.81 -2.27
CA ARG A 177 10.04 -6.66 -2.42
C ARG A 177 8.73 -5.89 -2.49
N TYR A 178 8.64 -4.76 -1.81
CA TYR A 178 7.40 -4.01 -1.62
C TYR A 178 7.49 -2.54 -2.02
N ASN A 179 8.65 -2.01 -2.37
CA ASN A 179 8.78 -0.62 -2.79
C ASN A 179 9.09 -0.49 -4.28
N PRO A 180 8.19 0.13 -5.02
CA PRO A 180 6.82 0.51 -4.64
C PRO A 180 5.84 -0.67 -4.78
N VAL A 181 4.77 -0.66 -3.98
CA VAL A 181 3.64 -1.59 -4.14
C VAL A 181 2.51 -0.91 -4.89
N ASP A 182 1.97 -1.59 -5.92
CA ASP A 182 0.81 -1.11 -6.66
C ASP A 182 -0.45 -1.36 -5.81
N LEU A 183 -1.15 -0.28 -5.44
CA LEU A 183 -2.41 -0.36 -4.68
C LEU A 183 -3.58 -0.55 -5.64
N PHE A 184 -3.71 0.33 -6.64
CA PHE A 184 -4.76 0.28 -7.65
C PHE A 184 -4.21 0.70 -9.00
N THR A 185 -4.50 -0.07 -10.04
CA THR A 185 -4.24 0.35 -11.42
C THR A 185 -5.45 1.08 -12.00
N LEU A 186 -5.26 1.90 -13.03
CA LEU A 186 -6.37 2.57 -13.74
C LEU A 186 -7.33 1.56 -14.35
N GLU A 187 -6.85 0.40 -14.79
CA GLU A 187 -7.68 -0.69 -15.31
C GLU A 187 -8.61 -1.25 -14.25
N GLN A 188 -8.14 -1.45 -13.00
CA GLN A 188 -8.96 -1.94 -11.90
C GLN A 188 -10.04 -0.95 -11.47
N LEU A 189 -9.76 0.35 -11.65
CA LEU A 189 -10.71 1.42 -11.34
C LEU A 189 -11.68 1.69 -12.49
N SER A 190 -11.42 1.15 -13.68
CA SER A 190 -12.27 1.31 -14.85
C SER A 190 -13.39 0.25 -14.85
N THR A 191 -14.59 0.65 -15.25
CA THR A 191 -15.75 -0.25 -15.27
C THR A 191 -16.62 -0.03 -16.50
N ARG A 192 -17.43 -1.04 -16.84
CA ARG A 192 -18.40 -0.97 -17.92
C ARG A 192 -19.80 -0.96 -17.34
N VAL A 193 -20.60 -0.01 -17.77
CA VAL A 193 -22.02 0.13 -17.37
C VAL A 193 -22.90 -0.12 -18.58
N ASN A 194 -23.75 -1.14 -18.49
CA ASN A 194 -24.74 -1.44 -19.51
C ASN A 194 -25.98 -0.58 -19.29
N ILE A 195 -26.37 0.18 -20.31
CA ILE A 195 -27.55 1.08 -20.28
C ILE A 195 -28.59 0.47 -21.22
N GLN A 196 -29.36 -0.49 -20.70
CA GLN A 196 -30.36 -1.21 -21.48
C GLN A 196 -31.39 -0.31 -22.21
N PRO A 197 -31.95 0.74 -21.59
CA PRO A 197 -32.90 1.62 -22.27
C PRO A 197 -32.31 2.34 -23.48
N ALA A 198 -30.97 2.58 -23.49
CA ALA A 198 -30.28 3.23 -24.59
C ALA A 198 -29.68 2.24 -25.61
N GLY A 199 -29.85 0.92 -25.40
CA GLY A 199 -29.38 -0.12 -26.28
C GLY A 199 -27.85 -0.21 -26.40
N GLY A 200 -27.10 0.21 -25.37
CA GLY A 200 -25.65 0.24 -25.42
C GLY A 200 -24.97 0.13 -24.05
N ALA A 201 -23.67 0.27 -24.07
CA ALA A 201 -22.84 0.34 -22.87
C ALA A 201 -21.95 1.57 -22.91
N LEU A 202 -21.67 2.10 -21.73
CA LEU A 202 -20.62 3.09 -21.50
C LEU A 202 -19.48 2.46 -20.70
N GLN A 203 -18.27 2.74 -21.09
CA GLN A 203 -17.08 2.43 -20.30
C GLN A 203 -16.67 3.69 -19.52
N LEU A 204 -16.64 3.56 -18.20
CA LEU A 204 -16.00 4.53 -17.32
C LEU A 204 -14.53 4.17 -17.27
N ARG A 205 -13.71 4.97 -17.98
CA ARG A 205 -12.27 4.75 -18.04
C ARG A 205 -11.59 5.70 -17.07
N ALA A 206 -10.96 5.16 -16.02
CA ALA A 206 -10.14 5.94 -15.12
C ALA A 206 -8.89 6.44 -15.86
N THR A 207 -8.57 7.73 -15.73
CA THR A 207 -7.44 8.39 -16.41
C THR A 207 -6.40 8.92 -15.46
N GLN A 208 -6.80 9.23 -14.21
CA GLN A 208 -5.91 9.76 -13.18
C GLN A 208 -6.45 9.40 -11.80
N VAL A 209 -5.54 9.23 -10.82
CA VAL A 209 -5.85 9.12 -9.41
C VAL A 209 -5.00 10.12 -8.65
N ARG A 210 -5.62 10.93 -7.78
CA ARG A 210 -4.93 11.88 -6.91
C ARG A 210 -5.29 11.56 -5.46
N PRO A 211 -4.31 11.10 -4.65
CA PRO A 211 -4.52 10.92 -3.21
C PRO A 211 -4.49 12.27 -2.49
N GLU A 212 -5.36 12.45 -1.51
CA GLU A 212 -5.40 13.57 -0.58
C GLU A 212 -5.50 13.04 0.84
N ILE A 213 -4.49 13.34 1.66
CA ILE A 213 -4.43 12.88 3.05
C ILE A 213 -4.92 14.01 3.94
N THR A 214 -5.97 13.73 4.71
CA THR A 214 -6.55 14.63 5.70
C THR A 214 -6.41 14.03 7.10
N PRO A 215 -6.56 14.82 8.17
CA PRO A 215 -6.59 14.25 9.53
C PRO A 215 -7.68 13.17 9.64
N GLY A 216 -7.27 11.96 10.01
CA GLY A 216 -8.15 10.80 10.18
C GLY A 216 -8.58 10.07 8.91
N GLY A 217 -8.09 10.46 7.71
CA GLY A 217 -8.50 9.77 6.49
C GLY A 217 -7.70 10.07 5.23
N LEU A 218 -7.98 9.26 4.22
CA LEU A 218 -7.46 9.37 2.86
C LEU A 218 -8.65 9.54 1.91
N THR A 219 -8.59 10.54 1.04
CA THR A 219 -9.52 10.72 -0.07
C THR A 219 -8.79 10.45 -1.39
N LEU A 220 -9.33 9.57 -2.20
CA LEU A 220 -8.85 9.30 -3.55
C LEU A 220 -9.78 10.01 -4.54
N HIS A 221 -9.24 10.96 -5.30
CA HIS A 221 -9.93 11.64 -6.40
C HIS A 221 -9.59 10.91 -7.69
N ILE A 222 -10.61 10.35 -8.36
CA ILE A 222 -10.44 9.54 -9.57
C ILE A 222 -11.12 10.27 -10.72
N THR A 223 -10.33 10.66 -11.72
CA THR A 223 -10.85 11.27 -12.94
C THR A 223 -11.24 10.18 -13.93
N TYR A 224 -12.46 10.26 -14.44
CA TYR A 224 -13.00 9.34 -15.43
C TYR A 224 -13.31 10.05 -16.76
N GLU A 225 -13.15 9.30 -17.84
CA GLU A 225 -13.71 9.60 -19.15
C GLU A 225 -14.79 8.57 -19.49
N PHE A 226 -15.89 9.05 -20.07
CA PHE A 226 -16.97 8.18 -20.56
C PHE A 226 -16.75 7.92 -22.05
N VAL A 227 -16.53 6.68 -22.42
CA VAL A 227 -16.36 6.26 -23.81
C VAL A 227 -17.40 5.20 -24.15
N LYS A 228 -17.69 5.03 -25.46
CA LYS A 228 -18.56 3.96 -25.90
C LYS A 228 -17.93 2.60 -25.52
N GLY A 229 -18.68 1.74 -24.88
CA GLY A 229 -18.27 0.41 -24.46
C GLY A 229 -18.64 -0.68 -25.47
#